data_0290c9af4aedcc75f59dae153a3b9fed
#
_entry.id   0290c9af4aedcc75f59dae153a3b9fed
#
_cell.length_a   1.000
_cell.length_b   1.000
_cell.length_c   1.000
_cell.angle_alpha   90.00
_cell.angle_beta   90.00
_cell.angle_gamma   90.00
#
_symmetry.space_group_name_H-M   'P 1'
#
loop_
_entity.id
_entity.type
_entity.pdbx_description
1 polymer ?
#
loop_
_entity_poly.entity_id
_entity_poly.type
_entity_poly.pdbx_seq_one_letter_code
_entity_poly.pdbx_strand_id
1 'polypeptide(L)'
;MTTLMETRGATPTSGTTLRALTALEARRYARHPLFLVGVALLIWQVIVISQDAARAADGVSTTLVDVAIYPAFTLGLLGVFVGVHLTRSMARSREPIEASPTDGVNRVAAMCLACLVPGVVALVWFAWAYAVTAVWPLPATAMPSSSVAAIRGAGIVCAVGGPLFGVMVGRWTRFPGAGLLAAFVLFGWVMLSTGALAMSATRMSTLAHVWAPFVGWHSSDSVTGEAPWIAGGSPVWHLAYITALCGLAATAAMLHDAWGTQRARLIRVFVLVSVLALASLALAVAADPTRVPL
;
A
#
# COMPACT_ATOMS: atom_id res chain seq x y z
N MET A 1 -51.21 -33.01 16.14
CA MET A 1 -50.80 -31.67 16.61
C MET A 1 -49.32 -31.71 16.84
N THR A 2 -48.52 -31.40 15.79
CA THR A 2 -47.05 -31.53 15.79
C THR A 2 -46.49 -30.12 16.03
N THR A 3 -46.01 -29.86 17.24
CA THR A 3 -45.30 -28.63 17.65
C THR A 3 -43.96 -28.60 16.94
N LEU A 4 -43.86 -27.78 15.87
CA LEU A 4 -42.59 -27.37 15.28
C LEU A 4 -41.85 -26.54 16.32
N MET A 5 -40.84 -27.13 16.95
CA MET A 5 -39.82 -26.41 17.72
C MET A 5 -39.06 -25.52 16.74
N GLU A 6 -39.42 -24.24 16.71
CA GLU A 6 -38.63 -23.17 16.09
C GLU A 6 -37.30 -23.08 16.87
N THR A 7 -36.28 -23.76 16.37
CA THR A 7 -34.90 -23.47 16.78
C THR A 7 -34.57 -22.06 16.37
N ARG A 8 -34.78 -21.08 17.28
CA ARG A 8 -34.24 -19.72 17.17
C ARG A 8 -32.72 -19.83 17.01
N GLY A 9 -32.28 -19.94 15.77
CA GLY A 9 -30.87 -19.78 15.45
C GLY A 9 -30.40 -18.44 15.99
N ALA A 10 -29.39 -18.47 16.85
CA ALA A 10 -28.77 -17.26 17.38
C ALA A 10 -28.38 -16.36 16.21
N THR A 11 -28.93 -15.14 16.16
CA THR A 11 -28.57 -14.14 15.15
C THR A 11 -27.06 -13.91 15.25
N PRO A 12 -26.29 -14.19 14.16
CA PRO A 12 -24.84 -14.03 14.20
C PRO A 12 -24.51 -12.60 14.56
N THR A 13 -23.63 -12.41 15.53
CA THR A 13 -23.18 -11.09 15.95
C THR A 13 -22.48 -10.42 14.76
N SER A 14 -22.60 -9.10 14.61
CA SER A 14 -22.02 -8.35 13.49
C SER A 14 -20.52 -8.62 13.27
N GLY A 15 -19.78 -8.93 14.34
CA GLY A 15 -18.36 -9.27 14.29
C GLY A 15 -18.06 -10.63 13.65
N THR A 16 -18.88 -11.64 13.86
CA THR A 16 -18.70 -12.97 13.24
C THR A 16 -18.97 -12.90 11.74
N THR A 17 -19.97 -12.15 11.33
CA THR A 17 -20.31 -11.91 9.92
C THR A 17 -19.17 -11.19 9.19
N LEU A 18 -18.62 -10.12 9.78
CA LEU A 18 -17.50 -9.38 9.18
C LEU A 18 -16.27 -10.27 8.99
N ARG A 19 -15.91 -11.08 9.99
CA ARG A 19 -14.78 -12.03 9.89
C ARG A 19 -14.97 -13.05 8.76
N ALA A 20 -16.16 -13.63 8.66
CA ALA A 20 -16.48 -14.59 7.60
C ALA A 20 -16.39 -13.98 6.22
N LEU A 21 -16.94 -12.76 6.04
CA LEU A 21 -16.83 -12.00 4.79
C LEU A 21 -15.38 -11.66 4.47
N THR A 22 -14.61 -11.18 5.44
CA THR A 22 -13.19 -10.87 5.25
C THR A 22 -12.40 -12.10 4.82
N ALA A 23 -12.63 -13.26 5.44
CA ALA A 23 -11.96 -14.50 5.06
C ALA A 23 -12.31 -14.94 3.62
N LEU A 24 -13.58 -14.75 3.22
CA LEU A 24 -14.01 -15.03 1.86
C LEU A 24 -13.32 -14.11 0.84
N GLU A 25 -13.34 -12.80 1.08
CA GLU A 25 -12.73 -11.82 0.17
C GLU A 25 -11.20 -11.95 0.14
N ALA A 26 -10.56 -12.27 1.27
CA ALA A 26 -9.13 -12.56 1.33
C ALA A 26 -8.76 -13.79 0.48
N ARG A 27 -9.57 -14.86 0.51
CA ARG A 27 -9.36 -16.03 -0.36
C ARG A 27 -9.56 -15.69 -1.84
N ARG A 28 -10.55 -14.86 -2.18
CA ARG A 28 -10.77 -14.38 -3.55
C ARG A 28 -9.58 -13.55 -4.03
N TYR A 29 -9.08 -12.65 -3.18
CA TYR A 29 -7.90 -11.84 -3.45
C TYR A 29 -6.68 -12.73 -3.70
N ALA A 30 -6.40 -13.64 -2.79
CA ALA A 30 -5.23 -14.53 -2.85
C ALA A 30 -5.22 -15.47 -4.08
N ARG A 31 -6.39 -15.78 -4.65
CA ARG A 31 -6.54 -16.61 -5.85
C ARG A 31 -6.59 -15.79 -7.14
N HIS A 32 -6.56 -14.47 -7.06
CA HIS A 32 -6.65 -13.64 -8.25
C HIS A 32 -5.36 -13.76 -9.10
N PRO A 33 -5.47 -13.97 -10.43
CA PRO A 33 -4.29 -14.22 -11.27
C PRO A 33 -3.28 -13.08 -11.22
N LEU A 34 -3.70 -11.81 -11.22
CA LEU A 34 -2.77 -10.68 -11.11
C LEU A 34 -2.04 -10.62 -9.77
N PHE A 35 -2.67 -11.06 -8.68
CA PHE A 35 -1.98 -11.18 -7.39
C PHE A 35 -0.92 -12.27 -7.43
N LEU A 36 -1.23 -13.43 -8.02
CA LEU A 36 -0.27 -14.52 -8.19
C LEU A 36 0.91 -14.11 -9.09
N VAL A 37 0.66 -13.35 -10.16
CA VAL A 37 1.72 -12.76 -10.98
C VAL A 37 2.59 -11.81 -10.14
N GLY A 38 1.99 -10.96 -9.32
CA GLY A 38 2.73 -10.07 -8.40
C GLY A 38 3.63 -10.84 -7.43
N VAL A 39 3.11 -11.93 -6.85
CA VAL A 39 3.90 -12.83 -5.97
C VAL A 39 5.04 -13.50 -6.74
N ALA A 40 4.79 -13.99 -7.94
CA ALA A 40 5.82 -14.61 -8.77
C ALA A 40 6.94 -13.62 -9.13
N LEU A 41 6.59 -12.37 -9.44
CA LEU A 41 7.56 -11.30 -9.67
C LEU A 41 8.39 -11.00 -8.43
N LEU A 42 7.78 -10.99 -7.22
CA LEU A 42 8.52 -10.81 -5.97
C LEU A 42 9.51 -11.96 -5.71
N ILE A 43 9.11 -13.21 -5.98
CA ILE A 43 10.00 -14.37 -5.85
C ILE A 43 11.15 -14.24 -6.84
N TRP A 44 10.87 -13.87 -8.09
CA TRP A 44 11.89 -13.62 -9.10
C TRP A 44 12.90 -12.54 -8.63
N GLN A 45 12.43 -11.44 -8.04
CA GLN A 45 13.28 -10.37 -7.54
C GLN A 45 14.25 -10.84 -6.45
N VAL A 46 13.83 -11.73 -5.53
CA VAL A 46 14.76 -12.30 -4.52
C VAL A 46 15.89 -13.07 -5.21
N ILE A 47 15.58 -13.81 -6.26
CA ILE A 47 16.60 -14.56 -7.01
C ILE A 47 17.60 -13.59 -7.67
N VAL A 48 17.10 -12.51 -8.28
CA VAL A 48 17.97 -11.47 -8.89
C VAL A 48 18.84 -10.79 -7.83
N ILE A 49 18.24 -10.34 -6.73
CA ILE A 49 18.96 -9.68 -5.63
C ILE A 49 20.04 -10.61 -5.07
N SER A 50 19.75 -11.90 -4.89
CA SER A 50 20.74 -12.86 -4.36
C SER A 50 21.90 -13.08 -5.31
N GLN A 51 21.67 -13.06 -6.62
CA GLN A 51 22.73 -13.17 -7.63
C GLN A 51 23.60 -11.92 -7.70
N ASP A 52 22.97 -10.73 -7.63
CA ASP A 52 23.71 -9.45 -7.66
C ASP A 52 24.52 -9.24 -6.39
N ALA A 53 23.98 -9.61 -5.24
CA ALA A 53 24.70 -9.57 -3.99
C ALA A 53 25.91 -10.52 -3.98
N ALA A 54 25.78 -11.70 -4.59
CA ALA A 54 26.91 -12.64 -4.73
C ALA A 54 28.03 -12.11 -5.65
N ARG A 55 27.68 -11.23 -6.61
CA ARG A 55 28.65 -10.61 -7.53
C ARG A 55 29.28 -9.34 -6.98
N ALA A 56 28.59 -8.65 -6.07
CA ALA A 56 29.00 -7.37 -5.49
C ALA A 56 29.94 -7.54 -4.28
N ALA A 57 30.84 -8.53 -4.30
CA ALA A 57 31.77 -8.82 -3.20
C ALA A 57 32.66 -7.63 -2.78
N ASP A 58 32.77 -6.57 -3.58
CA ASP A 58 33.64 -5.44 -3.40
C ASP A 58 32.98 -4.05 -3.30
N GLY A 59 31.63 -3.96 -3.25
CA GLY A 59 30.98 -2.65 -3.29
C GLY A 59 29.69 -2.56 -2.51
N VAL A 60 29.41 -1.36 -2.02
CA VAL A 60 28.14 -0.97 -1.37
C VAL A 60 26.98 -1.24 -2.33
N SER A 61 26.19 -2.25 -2.04
CA SER A 61 24.98 -2.52 -2.81
C SER A 61 23.92 -1.49 -2.45
N THR A 62 23.68 -0.52 -3.32
CA THR A 62 22.56 0.43 -3.27
C THR A 62 21.20 -0.30 -3.32
N THR A 63 21.20 -1.53 -3.78
CA THR A 63 20.08 -2.44 -3.97
C THR A 63 19.21 -2.63 -2.71
N LEU A 64 19.77 -2.49 -1.50
CA LEU A 64 19.02 -2.76 -0.26
C LEU A 64 18.09 -1.62 0.16
N VAL A 65 18.29 -0.41 -0.32
CA VAL A 65 17.35 0.71 -0.12
C VAL A 65 16.22 0.62 -1.17
N ASP A 66 16.59 0.21 -2.38
CA ASP A 66 15.63 0.08 -3.51
C ASP A 66 14.71 -1.14 -3.36
N VAL A 67 15.06 -2.09 -2.50
CA VAL A 67 14.24 -3.30 -2.24
C VAL A 67 12.80 -2.94 -1.86
N ALA A 68 12.56 -1.80 -1.21
CA ALA A 68 11.21 -1.36 -0.83
C ALA A 68 10.31 -1.07 -2.05
N ILE A 69 10.89 -0.79 -3.23
CA ILE A 69 10.15 -0.48 -4.45
C ILE A 69 9.40 -1.71 -5.00
N TYR A 70 9.96 -2.92 -4.82
CA TYR A 70 9.41 -4.12 -5.43
C TYR A 70 8.00 -4.47 -4.94
N PRO A 71 7.70 -4.57 -3.63
CA PRO A 71 6.33 -4.80 -3.19
C PRO A 71 5.36 -3.67 -3.57
N ALA A 72 5.82 -2.42 -3.59
CA ALA A 72 5.01 -1.28 -4.00
C ALA A 72 4.54 -1.40 -5.45
N PHE A 73 5.43 -1.76 -6.38
CA PHE A 73 5.11 -1.88 -7.80
C PHE A 73 4.44 -3.20 -8.14
N THR A 74 4.92 -4.33 -7.61
CA THR A 74 4.37 -5.64 -7.96
C THR A 74 3.02 -5.89 -7.30
N LEU A 75 2.92 -5.75 -5.98
CA LEU A 75 1.67 -5.99 -5.25
C LEU A 75 0.79 -4.75 -5.18
N GLY A 76 1.39 -3.56 -5.00
CA GLY A 76 0.63 -2.31 -4.90
C GLY A 76 -0.01 -1.94 -6.23
N LEU A 77 0.76 -1.78 -7.30
CA LEU A 77 0.24 -1.35 -8.60
C LEU A 77 -0.69 -2.39 -9.23
N LEU A 78 -0.29 -3.69 -9.24
CA LEU A 78 -1.19 -4.76 -9.69
C LEU A 78 -2.41 -4.90 -8.79
N GLY A 79 -2.26 -4.62 -7.49
CA GLY A 79 -3.34 -4.59 -6.51
C GLY A 79 -4.45 -3.60 -6.84
N VAL A 80 -4.16 -2.48 -7.51
CA VAL A 80 -5.19 -1.53 -8.00
C VAL A 80 -6.20 -2.27 -8.89
N PHE A 81 -5.72 -3.07 -9.84
CA PHE A 81 -6.59 -3.83 -10.74
C PHE A 81 -7.40 -4.88 -9.99
N VAL A 82 -6.78 -5.58 -9.02
CA VAL A 82 -7.46 -6.58 -8.19
C VAL A 82 -8.58 -5.92 -7.39
N GLY A 83 -8.31 -4.78 -6.73
CA GLY A 83 -9.30 -4.02 -5.96
C GLY A 83 -10.49 -3.56 -6.81
N VAL A 84 -10.24 -3.01 -7.99
CA VAL A 84 -11.31 -2.63 -8.94
C VAL A 84 -12.10 -3.85 -9.41
N HIS A 85 -11.43 -4.97 -9.70
CA HIS A 85 -12.10 -6.19 -10.16
C HIS A 85 -13.02 -6.77 -9.09
N LEU A 86 -12.55 -6.90 -7.84
CA LEU A 86 -13.35 -7.40 -6.72
C LEU A 86 -14.60 -6.54 -6.49
N THR A 87 -14.45 -5.23 -6.55
CA THR A 87 -15.57 -4.28 -6.39
C THR A 87 -16.63 -4.45 -7.48
N ARG A 88 -16.20 -4.65 -8.73
CA ARG A 88 -17.11 -4.83 -9.86
C ARG A 88 -17.78 -6.18 -9.86
N SER A 89 -17.13 -7.24 -9.39
CA SER A 89 -17.75 -8.55 -9.25
C SER A 89 -18.91 -8.50 -8.27
N MET A 90 -18.78 -7.74 -7.17
CA MET A 90 -19.89 -7.47 -6.25
C MET A 90 -21.05 -6.70 -6.90
N ALA A 91 -20.75 -5.69 -7.72
CA ALA A 91 -21.79 -4.90 -8.38
C ALA A 91 -22.62 -5.71 -9.37
N ARG A 92 -22.02 -6.73 -10.01
CA ARG A 92 -22.74 -7.65 -10.92
C ARG A 92 -23.65 -8.64 -10.19
N SER A 93 -23.32 -8.99 -8.94
CA SER A 93 -24.12 -9.90 -8.11
C SER A 93 -25.12 -9.15 -7.22
N ARG A 94 -25.62 -7.99 -7.67
CA ARG A 94 -26.38 -7.04 -6.83
C ARG A 94 -27.69 -7.62 -6.33
N GLU A 95 -28.46 -8.30 -7.18
CA GLU A 95 -29.75 -8.86 -6.82
C GLU A 95 -29.70 -9.88 -5.66
N PRO A 96 -28.86 -10.94 -5.68
CA PRO A 96 -28.75 -11.86 -4.56
C PRO A 96 -28.09 -11.20 -3.34
N ILE A 97 -27.36 -10.10 -3.53
CA ILE A 97 -26.68 -9.36 -2.46
C ILE A 97 -27.67 -8.45 -1.72
N GLU A 98 -28.62 -7.83 -2.41
CA GLU A 98 -29.67 -7.00 -1.79
C GLU A 98 -30.63 -7.84 -0.93
N ALA A 99 -30.83 -9.11 -1.27
CA ALA A 99 -31.58 -10.07 -0.46
C ALA A 99 -30.84 -10.53 0.82
N SER A 100 -29.54 -10.23 0.95
CA SER A 100 -28.77 -10.60 2.13
C SER A 100 -28.88 -9.54 3.23
N PRO A 101 -29.08 -9.92 4.50
CA PRO A 101 -29.23 -8.98 5.63
C PRO A 101 -27.94 -8.25 6.02
N THR A 102 -26.88 -8.33 5.20
CA THR A 102 -25.59 -7.71 5.49
C THR A 102 -25.53 -6.27 4.99
N ASP A 103 -25.17 -5.35 5.89
CA ASP A 103 -24.96 -3.93 5.59
C ASP A 103 -23.87 -3.74 4.50
N GLY A 104 -24.12 -2.83 3.53
CA GLY A 104 -23.22 -2.49 2.45
C GLY A 104 -21.84 -2.04 2.94
N VAL A 105 -21.79 -1.25 4.02
CA VAL A 105 -20.55 -0.76 4.62
C VAL A 105 -19.71 -1.90 5.19
N ASN A 106 -20.32 -2.91 5.84
CA ASN A 106 -19.61 -4.08 6.35
C ASN A 106 -18.97 -4.91 5.24
N ARG A 107 -19.60 -4.97 4.07
CA ARG A 107 -19.03 -5.67 2.90
C ARG A 107 -17.83 -4.92 2.33
N VAL A 108 -17.93 -3.59 2.21
CA VAL A 108 -16.78 -2.77 1.78
C VAL A 108 -15.66 -2.84 2.80
N ALA A 109 -15.97 -2.81 4.10
CA ALA A 109 -14.99 -2.99 5.15
C ALA A 109 -14.27 -4.36 5.05
N ALA A 110 -15.01 -5.44 4.77
CA ALA A 110 -14.42 -6.77 4.54
C ALA A 110 -13.46 -6.79 3.34
N MET A 111 -13.80 -6.11 2.23
CA MET A 111 -12.88 -5.96 1.09
C MET A 111 -11.64 -5.13 1.44
N CYS A 112 -11.79 -4.04 2.18
CA CYS A 112 -10.67 -3.24 2.65
C CYS A 112 -9.74 -4.07 3.57
N LEU A 113 -10.30 -4.90 4.45
CA LEU A 113 -9.53 -5.83 5.27
C LEU A 113 -8.84 -6.93 4.44
N ALA A 114 -9.46 -7.40 3.37
CA ALA A 114 -8.83 -8.35 2.45
C ALA A 114 -7.60 -7.75 1.74
N CYS A 115 -7.55 -6.42 1.55
CA CYS A 115 -6.37 -5.72 1.02
C CYS A 115 -5.14 -5.79 1.94
N LEU A 116 -5.25 -6.32 3.16
CA LEU A 116 -4.09 -6.62 4.00
C LEU A 116 -3.30 -7.85 3.52
N VAL A 117 -3.91 -8.73 2.70
CA VAL A 117 -3.24 -9.93 2.17
C VAL A 117 -1.92 -9.60 1.46
N PRO A 118 -1.86 -8.67 0.49
CA PRO A 118 -0.59 -8.30 -0.13
C PRO A 118 0.41 -7.67 0.85
N GLY A 119 -0.06 -6.97 1.90
CA GLY A 119 0.81 -6.45 2.96
C GLY A 119 1.49 -7.55 3.76
N VAL A 120 0.74 -8.62 4.11
CA VAL A 120 1.31 -9.80 4.78
C VAL A 120 2.33 -10.49 3.88
N VAL A 121 2.04 -10.65 2.59
CA VAL A 121 3.00 -11.23 1.63
C VAL A 121 4.25 -10.36 1.50
N ALA A 122 4.09 -9.03 1.43
CA ALA A 122 5.22 -8.11 1.40
C ALA A 122 6.09 -8.20 2.67
N LEU A 123 5.44 -8.30 3.84
CA LEU A 123 6.16 -8.49 5.11
C LEU A 123 6.98 -9.80 5.13
N VAL A 124 6.37 -10.91 4.72
CA VAL A 124 7.06 -12.21 4.62
C VAL A 124 8.20 -12.14 3.60
N TRP A 125 7.99 -11.47 2.47
CA TRP A 125 9.00 -11.27 1.46
C TRP A 125 10.19 -10.46 1.98
N PHE A 126 9.95 -9.37 2.73
CA PHE A 126 11.02 -8.60 3.37
C PHE A 126 11.80 -9.43 4.39
N ALA A 127 11.09 -10.23 5.20
CA ALA A 127 11.74 -11.13 6.16
C ALA A 127 12.63 -12.15 5.44
N TRP A 128 12.16 -12.71 4.33
CA TRP A 128 12.93 -13.63 3.51
C TRP A 128 14.12 -12.95 2.82
N ALA A 129 13.90 -11.81 2.16
CA ALA A 129 14.96 -11.03 1.54
C ALA A 129 16.03 -10.64 2.57
N TYR A 130 15.62 -10.23 3.77
CA TYR A 130 16.56 -9.94 4.87
C TYR A 130 17.35 -11.17 5.30
N ALA A 131 16.71 -12.33 5.46
CA ALA A 131 17.39 -13.56 5.84
C ALA A 131 18.43 -14.00 4.79
N VAL A 132 18.12 -13.84 3.50
CA VAL A 132 19.05 -14.14 2.40
C VAL A 132 20.22 -13.15 2.35
N THR A 133 19.95 -11.86 2.63
CA THR A 133 20.98 -10.80 2.59
C THR A 133 21.69 -10.55 3.91
N ALA A 134 21.28 -11.20 5.01
CA ALA A 134 21.93 -11.06 6.33
C ALA A 134 23.39 -11.55 6.33
N VAL A 135 23.79 -12.30 5.32
CA VAL A 135 25.18 -12.73 5.10
C VAL A 135 26.08 -11.54 4.66
N TRP A 136 25.48 -10.45 4.18
CA TRP A 136 26.20 -9.23 3.77
C TRP A 136 25.79 -8.07 4.66
N PRO A 137 26.61 -7.74 5.66
CA PRO A 137 26.32 -6.59 6.53
C PRO A 137 26.35 -5.30 5.71
N LEU A 138 25.23 -4.56 5.75
CA LEU A 138 25.23 -3.16 5.33
C LEU A 138 26.27 -2.41 6.17
N PRO A 139 27.04 -1.48 5.58
CA PRO A 139 27.88 -0.59 6.38
C PRO A 139 27.00 0.08 7.43
N ALA A 140 27.32 -0.15 8.70
CA ALA A 140 26.53 0.26 9.86
C ALA A 140 26.34 1.79 9.99
N THR A 141 27.00 2.56 9.15
CA THR A 141 27.14 4.01 9.26
C THR A 141 26.17 4.80 8.38
N ALA A 142 25.42 4.13 7.50
CA ALA A 142 24.75 4.86 6.44
C ALA A 142 23.42 5.51 6.87
N MET A 143 22.57 4.84 7.69
CA MET A 143 21.26 5.38 8.07
C MET A 143 20.83 5.00 9.48
N PRO A 144 20.05 5.87 10.18
CA PRO A 144 19.35 5.46 11.39
C PRO A 144 18.45 4.26 11.12
N SER A 145 18.46 3.27 12.00
CA SER A 145 17.63 2.05 11.88
C SER A 145 16.14 2.34 11.71
N SER A 146 15.66 3.44 12.31
CA SER A 146 14.29 3.93 12.17
C SER A 146 13.96 4.36 10.73
N SER A 147 14.91 5.01 10.05
CA SER A 147 14.71 5.42 8.65
C SER A 147 14.67 4.21 7.71
N VAL A 148 15.56 3.25 7.92
CA VAL A 148 15.57 1.99 7.15
C VAL A 148 14.28 1.21 7.36
N ALA A 149 13.80 1.10 8.60
CA ALA A 149 12.55 0.45 8.92
C ALA A 149 11.35 1.18 8.29
N ALA A 150 11.38 2.52 8.28
CA ALA A 150 10.33 3.32 7.66
C ALA A 150 10.29 3.14 6.13
N ILE A 151 11.42 3.10 5.45
CA ILE A 151 11.51 2.88 4.00
C ILE A 151 10.94 1.50 3.64
N ARG A 152 11.32 0.46 4.38
CA ARG A 152 10.77 -0.89 4.18
C ARG A 152 9.28 -0.95 4.51
N GLY A 153 8.86 -0.30 5.60
CA GLY A 153 7.46 -0.13 5.97
C GLY A 153 6.64 0.54 4.86
N ALA A 154 7.23 1.53 4.17
CA ALA A 154 6.60 2.18 3.04
C ALA A 154 6.27 1.18 1.91
N GLY A 155 7.16 0.27 1.57
CA GLY A 155 6.89 -0.79 0.58
C GLY A 155 5.71 -1.68 0.99
N ILE A 156 5.61 -2.06 2.28
CA ILE A 156 4.50 -2.85 2.81
C ILE A 156 3.18 -2.07 2.75
N VAL A 157 3.19 -0.81 3.20
CA VAL A 157 2.01 0.06 3.19
C VAL A 157 1.53 0.31 1.76
N CYS A 158 2.44 0.51 0.81
CA CYS A 158 2.08 0.67 -0.61
C CYS A 158 1.50 -0.61 -1.22
N ALA A 159 1.97 -1.80 -0.81
CA ALA A 159 1.38 -3.07 -1.22
C ALA A 159 -0.09 -3.21 -0.76
N VAL A 160 -0.45 -2.63 0.40
CA VAL A 160 -1.83 -2.54 0.91
C VAL A 160 -2.59 -1.38 0.25
N GLY A 161 -1.93 -0.24 0.07
CA GLY A 161 -2.52 1.01 -0.40
C GLY A 161 -3.03 0.93 -1.83
N GLY A 162 -2.30 0.26 -2.72
CA GLY A 162 -2.70 0.09 -4.10
C GLY A 162 -4.07 -0.58 -4.26
N PRO A 163 -4.29 -1.78 -3.71
CA PRO A 163 -5.61 -2.41 -3.76
C PRO A 163 -6.69 -1.62 -3.02
N LEU A 164 -6.40 -0.95 -1.90
CA LEU A 164 -7.36 -0.05 -1.23
C LEU A 164 -7.78 1.10 -2.16
N PHE A 165 -6.83 1.72 -2.84
CA PHE A 165 -7.10 2.73 -3.86
C PHE A 165 -7.95 2.15 -4.99
N GLY A 166 -7.65 0.91 -5.44
CA GLY A 166 -8.45 0.18 -6.40
C GLY A 166 -9.89 -0.05 -5.95
N VAL A 167 -10.11 -0.44 -4.68
CA VAL A 167 -11.45 -0.59 -4.09
C VAL A 167 -12.19 0.76 -4.09
N MET A 168 -11.53 1.83 -3.66
CA MET A 168 -12.11 3.19 -3.69
C MET A 168 -12.52 3.57 -5.10
N VAL A 169 -11.61 3.48 -6.07
CA VAL A 169 -11.89 3.81 -7.47
C VAL A 169 -13.03 2.97 -8.03
N GLY A 170 -13.02 1.64 -7.79
CA GLY A 170 -14.06 0.73 -8.26
C GLY A 170 -15.45 1.00 -7.68
N ARG A 171 -15.54 1.61 -6.48
CA ARG A 171 -16.81 2.04 -5.87
C ARG A 171 -17.35 3.33 -6.47
N TRP A 172 -16.49 4.30 -6.71
CA TRP A 172 -16.89 5.62 -7.19
C TRP A 172 -17.00 5.74 -8.71
N THR A 173 -16.36 4.83 -9.45
CA THR A 173 -16.33 4.91 -10.91
C THR A 173 -16.97 3.68 -11.57
N ARG A 174 -17.85 3.94 -12.54
CA ARG A 174 -18.48 2.88 -13.35
C ARG A 174 -17.78 2.63 -14.69
N PHE A 175 -16.76 3.43 -15.00
CA PHE A 175 -16.03 3.35 -16.26
C PHE A 175 -15.23 2.05 -16.37
N PRO A 176 -15.33 1.28 -17.48
CA PRO A 176 -14.66 -0.02 -17.61
C PRO A 176 -13.12 0.06 -17.54
N GLY A 177 -12.52 1.15 -17.99
CA GLY A 177 -11.08 1.42 -17.92
C GLY A 177 -10.57 2.03 -16.62
N ALA A 178 -11.43 2.22 -15.57
CA ALA A 178 -11.06 2.94 -14.35
C ALA A 178 -9.83 2.34 -13.63
N GLY A 179 -9.67 1.02 -13.63
CA GLY A 179 -8.48 0.37 -13.03
C GLY A 179 -7.19 0.72 -13.77
N LEU A 180 -7.22 0.73 -15.10
CA LEU A 180 -6.08 1.11 -15.91
C LEU A 180 -5.73 2.58 -15.73
N LEU A 181 -6.74 3.45 -15.79
CA LEU A 181 -6.55 4.89 -15.57
C LEU A 181 -5.99 5.18 -14.17
N ALA A 182 -6.54 4.54 -13.13
CA ALA A 182 -6.08 4.70 -11.76
C ALA A 182 -4.62 4.23 -11.59
N ALA A 183 -4.26 3.08 -12.16
CA ALA A 183 -2.89 2.58 -12.13
C ALA A 183 -1.94 3.51 -12.90
N PHE A 184 -2.35 4.04 -14.06
CA PHE A 184 -1.57 4.98 -14.85
C PHE A 184 -1.37 6.32 -14.12
N VAL A 185 -2.42 6.85 -13.49
CA VAL A 185 -2.33 8.08 -12.67
C VAL A 185 -1.39 7.86 -11.49
N LEU A 186 -1.52 6.74 -10.78
CA LEU A 186 -0.66 6.41 -9.64
C LEU A 186 0.81 6.26 -10.06
N PHE A 187 1.06 5.53 -11.15
CA PHE A 187 2.40 5.35 -11.70
C PHE A 187 3.00 6.67 -12.16
N GLY A 188 2.23 7.47 -12.93
CA GLY A 188 2.66 8.79 -13.40
C GLY A 188 2.97 9.74 -12.26
N TRP A 189 2.16 9.72 -11.18
CA TRP A 189 2.40 10.51 -9.99
C TRP A 189 3.74 10.16 -9.33
N VAL A 190 4.02 8.86 -9.16
CA VAL A 190 5.30 8.39 -8.61
C VAL A 190 6.47 8.79 -9.51
N MET A 191 6.35 8.60 -10.84
CA MET A 191 7.42 8.96 -11.79
C MET A 191 7.72 10.46 -11.82
N LEU A 192 6.68 11.30 -11.83
CA LEU A 192 6.83 12.76 -11.77
C LEU A 192 7.49 13.21 -10.46
N SER A 193 7.12 12.61 -9.35
CA SER A 193 7.68 12.94 -8.05
C SER A 193 9.15 12.53 -7.93
N THR A 194 9.52 11.38 -8.46
CA THR A 194 10.92 10.93 -8.49
C THR A 194 11.78 11.84 -9.37
N GLY A 195 11.25 12.27 -10.52
CA GLY A 195 11.95 13.20 -11.42
C GLY A 195 12.11 14.62 -10.86
N ALA A 196 11.20 15.08 -10.00
CA ALA A 196 11.24 16.43 -9.46
C ALA A 196 12.45 16.70 -8.56
N LEU A 197 12.99 15.69 -7.90
CA LEU A 197 14.21 15.82 -7.07
C LEU A 197 15.49 15.91 -7.87
N ALA A 198 15.54 15.28 -9.03
CA ALA A 198 16.71 15.35 -9.90
C ALA A 198 16.99 16.78 -10.41
N MET A 199 16.04 17.70 -10.25
CA MET A 199 16.13 19.06 -10.81
C MET A 199 16.58 20.14 -9.83
N SER A 200 16.37 19.99 -8.50
CA SER A 200 16.82 21.02 -7.53
C SER A 200 16.64 20.56 -6.07
N ALA A 201 17.58 20.96 -5.18
CA ALA A 201 17.50 20.70 -3.74
C ALA A 201 16.69 21.78 -2.97
N THR A 202 15.52 22.18 -3.47
CA THR A 202 14.66 23.16 -2.80
C THR A 202 13.58 22.49 -1.95
N ARG A 203 12.98 23.24 -1.00
CA ARG A 203 11.83 22.72 -0.23
C ARG A 203 10.65 22.33 -1.11
N MET A 204 10.47 23.01 -2.26
CA MET A 204 9.42 22.67 -3.22
C MET A 204 9.69 21.34 -3.93
N SER A 205 10.94 21.05 -4.29
CA SER A 205 11.30 19.74 -4.84
C SER A 205 11.15 18.63 -3.80
N THR A 206 11.49 18.90 -2.53
CA THR A 206 11.24 17.96 -1.42
C THR A 206 9.74 17.70 -1.26
N LEU A 207 8.89 18.74 -1.30
CA LEU A 207 7.44 18.55 -1.25
C LEU A 207 6.94 17.72 -2.43
N ALA A 208 7.35 18.05 -3.64
CA ALA A 208 6.96 17.32 -4.86
C ALA A 208 7.39 15.85 -4.80
N HIS A 209 8.52 15.56 -4.16
CA HIS A 209 9.02 14.21 -3.96
C HIS A 209 8.21 13.44 -2.91
N VAL A 210 8.11 13.95 -1.67
CA VAL A 210 7.45 13.26 -0.54
C VAL A 210 5.93 13.22 -0.68
N TRP A 211 5.35 14.02 -1.58
CA TRP A 211 3.93 14.04 -1.86
C TRP A 211 3.42 12.75 -2.50
N ALA A 212 4.24 12.04 -3.27
CA ALA A 212 3.84 10.79 -3.88
C ALA A 212 3.63 9.67 -2.85
N PRO A 213 2.74 8.73 -3.14
CA PRO A 213 2.48 7.59 -2.26
C PRO A 213 3.69 6.64 -2.16
N PHE A 214 4.56 6.61 -3.15
CA PHE A 214 5.83 5.90 -3.10
C PHE A 214 6.93 6.77 -3.67
N VAL A 215 8.09 6.79 -3.00
CA VAL A 215 9.26 7.57 -3.40
C VAL A 215 10.52 6.73 -3.30
N GLY A 216 11.47 6.95 -4.22
CA GLY A 216 12.84 6.47 -4.08
C GLY A 216 13.59 7.35 -3.08
N TRP A 217 14.19 6.75 -2.07
CA TRP A 217 14.97 7.47 -1.08
C TRP A 217 16.45 7.58 -1.47
N HIS A 218 16.75 7.17 -2.68
CA HIS A 218 18.09 7.05 -3.18
C HIS A 218 18.25 7.85 -4.48
N SER A 219 19.21 8.73 -4.51
CA SER A 219 19.67 9.41 -5.72
C SER A 219 21.17 9.05 -5.88
N SER A 220 21.49 8.26 -6.89
CA SER A 220 22.87 8.09 -7.31
C SER A 220 23.16 9.13 -8.38
N ASP A 221 24.00 10.11 -8.08
CA ASP A 221 24.59 10.94 -9.12
C ASP A 221 25.75 10.18 -9.77
N SER A 222 25.38 9.30 -10.73
CA SER A 222 26.34 8.46 -11.45
C SER A 222 27.32 9.28 -12.32
N VAL A 223 27.07 10.59 -12.45
CA VAL A 223 27.87 11.49 -13.31
C VAL A 223 29.05 12.08 -12.57
N THR A 224 28.92 12.35 -11.26
CA THR A 224 29.96 13.03 -10.48
C THR A 224 30.79 12.10 -9.59
N GLY A 225 30.39 10.83 -9.44
CA GLY A 225 31.07 9.89 -8.53
C GLY A 225 30.93 10.28 -7.05
N GLU A 226 30.07 11.24 -6.73
CA GLU A 226 29.77 11.62 -5.35
C GLU A 226 28.83 10.60 -4.68
N ALA A 227 28.94 10.55 -3.36
CA ALA A 227 28.21 9.64 -2.50
C ALA A 227 26.70 9.62 -2.78
N PRO A 228 26.03 8.46 -2.69
CA PRO A 228 24.59 8.37 -2.88
C PRO A 228 23.85 9.26 -1.87
N TRP A 229 22.97 10.10 -2.37
CA TRP A 229 22.16 11.01 -1.58
C TRP A 229 20.86 10.32 -1.18
N ILE A 230 20.46 10.50 0.06
CA ILE A 230 19.08 10.24 0.43
C ILE A 230 18.29 11.50 0.12
N ALA A 231 17.27 11.33 -0.70
CA ALA A 231 16.38 12.40 -1.07
C ALA A 231 15.80 13.12 0.14
N GLY A 232 15.63 14.44 0.04
CA GLY A 232 15.16 15.28 1.13
C GLY A 232 13.84 14.81 1.73
N GLY A 233 13.68 15.05 3.03
CA GLY A 233 12.51 14.69 3.80
C GLY A 233 12.75 13.54 4.80
N SER A 234 11.74 13.26 5.64
CA SER A 234 11.81 12.22 6.65
C SER A 234 11.06 10.95 6.21
N PRO A 235 11.74 9.79 6.07
CA PRO A 235 11.09 8.52 5.76
C PRO A 235 10.02 8.12 6.77
N VAL A 236 10.22 8.44 8.06
CA VAL A 236 9.29 8.10 9.14
C VAL A 236 7.97 8.86 8.98
N TRP A 237 8.04 10.16 8.75
CA TRP A 237 6.83 10.98 8.53
C TRP A 237 6.16 10.69 7.19
N HIS A 238 6.95 10.33 6.17
CA HIS A 238 6.40 9.84 4.91
C HIS A 238 5.63 8.53 5.10
N LEU A 239 6.15 7.58 5.89
CA LEU A 239 5.43 6.34 6.23
C LEU A 239 4.09 6.64 6.93
N ALA A 240 4.06 7.60 7.87
CA ALA A 240 2.82 8.02 8.52
C ALA A 240 1.83 8.63 7.50
N TYR A 241 2.33 9.46 6.58
CA TYR A 241 1.54 10.05 5.50
C TYR A 241 0.89 9.01 4.60
N ILE A 242 1.65 8.06 4.06
CA ILE A 242 1.10 7.03 3.17
C ILE A 242 0.16 6.06 3.90
N THR A 243 0.40 5.81 5.20
CA THR A 243 -0.53 5.04 6.03
C THR A 243 -1.86 5.78 6.18
N ALA A 244 -1.82 7.10 6.38
CA ALA A 244 -3.02 7.93 6.39
C ALA A 244 -3.73 7.93 5.03
N LEU A 245 -3.01 7.96 3.90
CA LEU A 245 -3.60 7.81 2.56
C LEU A 245 -4.35 6.47 2.40
N CYS A 246 -3.83 5.37 2.94
CA CYS A 246 -4.53 4.09 2.97
C CYS A 246 -5.84 4.18 3.77
N GLY A 247 -5.81 4.85 4.94
CA GLY A 247 -6.99 5.14 5.74
C GLY A 247 -8.03 5.99 4.99
N LEU A 248 -7.58 7.00 4.26
CA LEU A 248 -8.45 7.83 3.40
C LEU A 248 -9.09 7.00 2.29
N ALA A 249 -8.34 6.17 1.59
CA ALA A 249 -8.87 5.31 0.54
C ALA A 249 -9.94 4.34 1.09
N ALA A 250 -9.68 3.70 2.24
CA ALA A 250 -10.62 2.80 2.89
C ALA A 250 -11.90 3.52 3.35
N THR A 251 -11.76 4.67 4.02
CA THR A 251 -12.92 5.45 4.49
C THR A 251 -13.72 6.03 3.32
N ALA A 252 -13.07 6.51 2.26
CA ALA A 252 -13.73 6.98 1.05
C ALA A 252 -14.52 5.86 0.35
N ALA A 253 -13.96 4.63 0.30
CA ALA A 253 -14.68 3.47 -0.25
C ALA A 253 -15.94 3.15 0.57
N MET A 254 -15.85 3.18 1.91
CA MET A 254 -16.99 2.94 2.80
C MET A 254 -18.04 4.04 2.76
N LEU A 255 -17.65 5.30 2.55
CA LEU A 255 -18.55 6.45 2.47
C LEU A 255 -19.54 6.35 1.32
N HIS A 256 -19.21 5.63 0.26
CA HIS A 256 -20.11 5.43 -0.88
C HIS A 256 -21.44 4.75 -0.49
N ASP A 257 -21.40 3.78 0.45
CA ASP A 257 -22.57 3.01 0.86
C ASP A 257 -23.12 3.41 2.24
N ALA A 258 -22.52 4.42 2.86
CA ALA A 258 -22.90 4.85 4.21
C ALA A 258 -24.09 5.82 4.19
N TRP A 259 -25.01 5.64 5.12
CA TRP A 259 -26.20 6.47 5.30
C TRP A 259 -26.38 6.94 6.74
N GLY A 260 -27.11 8.01 6.94
CA GLY A 260 -27.50 8.51 8.25
C GLY A 260 -26.33 8.76 9.21
N THR A 261 -26.43 8.27 10.43
CA THR A 261 -25.42 8.45 11.50
C THR A 261 -24.08 7.78 11.18
N GLN A 262 -24.09 6.68 10.44
CA GLN A 262 -22.88 5.98 10.03
C GLN A 262 -22.05 6.85 9.06
N ARG A 263 -22.71 7.50 8.09
CA ARG A 263 -22.08 8.43 7.17
C ARG A 263 -21.43 9.61 7.92
N ALA A 264 -22.13 10.18 8.90
CA ALA A 264 -21.61 11.27 9.71
C ALA A 264 -20.34 10.85 10.50
N ARG A 265 -20.32 9.63 11.05
CA ARG A 265 -19.12 9.07 11.72
C ARG A 265 -17.95 8.89 10.75
N LEU A 266 -18.20 8.30 9.57
CA LEU A 266 -17.16 8.10 8.56
C LEU A 266 -16.62 9.42 8.02
N ILE A 267 -17.44 10.45 7.85
CA ILE A 267 -16.97 11.80 7.47
C ILE A 267 -16.02 12.36 8.54
N ARG A 268 -16.35 12.22 9.84
CA ARG A 268 -15.45 12.67 10.91
C ARG A 268 -14.11 11.92 10.86
N VAL A 269 -14.14 10.62 10.67
CA VAL A 269 -12.91 9.81 10.54
C VAL A 269 -12.13 10.25 9.30
N PHE A 270 -12.78 10.45 8.16
CA PHE A 270 -12.15 10.93 6.94
C PHE A 270 -11.46 12.28 7.14
N VAL A 271 -12.13 13.24 7.78
CA VAL A 271 -11.55 14.56 8.08
C VAL A 271 -10.35 14.43 9.03
N LEU A 272 -10.48 13.63 10.10
CA LEU A 272 -9.37 13.42 11.05
C LEU A 272 -8.15 12.81 10.35
N VAL A 273 -8.36 11.78 9.54
CA VAL A 273 -7.28 11.12 8.79
C VAL A 273 -6.68 12.06 7.73
N SER A 274 -7.49 12.95 7.11
CA SER A 274 -6.99 13.99 6.20
C SER A 274 -6.07 14.97 6.91
N VAL A 275 -6.47 15.42 8.10
CA VAL A 275 -5.63 16.31 8.92
C VAL A 275 -4.32 15.62 9.29
N LEU A 276 -4.38 14.34 9.69
CA LEU A 276 -3.20 13.54 10.01
C LEU A 276 -2.28 13.39 8.78
N ALA A 277 -2.83 13.13 7.61
CA ALA A 277 -2.08 13.03 6.36
C ALA A 277 -1.35 14.35 6.05
N LEU A 278 -2.06 15.49 6.12
CA LEU A 278 -1.46 16.80 5.86
C LEU A 278 -0.39 17.16 6.88
N ALA A 279 -0.63 16.89 8.17
CA ALA A 279 0.35 17.11 9.22
C ALA A 279 1.61 16.26 9.02
N SER A 280 1.43 14.96 8.70
CA SER A 280 2.55 14.06 8.43
C SER A 280 3.34 14.47 7.19
N LEU A 281 2.66 14.92 6.13
CA LEU A 281 3.31 15.46 4.93
C LEU A 281 4.12 16.71 5.26
N ALA A 282 3.54 17.65 6.02
CA ALA A 282 4.24 18.87 6.43
C ALA A 282 5.49 18.57 7.26
N LEU A 283 5.39 17.60 8.19
CA LEU A 283 6.53 17.14 9.00
C LEU A 283 7.58 16.41 8.16
N ALA A 284 7.15 15.65 7.14
CA ALA A 284 8.08 15.00 6.22
C ALA A 284 8.90 16.00 5.41
N VAL A 285 8.27 17.11 4.97
CA VAL A 285 8.93 18.20 4.23
C VAL A 285 9.81 19.08 5.11
N ALA A 286 9.38 19.31 6.36
CA ALA A 286 10.10 20.17 7.30
C ALA A 286 11.39 19.56 7.84
N ALA A 287 11.51 18.22 7.79
CA ALA A 287 12.71 17.52 8.21
C ALA A 287 13.88 17.83 7.26
N ASP A 288 15.06 18.08 7.85
CA ASP A 288 16.27 18.27 7.08
C ASP A 288 16.62 17.02 6.26
N PRO A 289 17.18 17.21 5.05
CA PRO A 289 17.60 16.08 4.22
C PRO A 289 18.69 15.31 4.95
N THR A 290 18.49 14.03 5.14
CA THR A 290 19.51 13.14 5.73
C THR A 290 20.59 12.90 4.68
N ARG A 291 21.71 13.57 4.80
CA ARG A 291 22.92 13.29 4.01
C ARG A 291 23.62 12.09 4.62
N VAL A 292 23.90 11.09 3.83
CA VAL A 292 24.72 9.95 4.26
C VAL A 292 26.07 10.10 3.58
N PRO A 293 27.15 10.41 4.34
CA PRO A 293 28.50 10.26 3.81
C PRO A 293 28.75 8.75 3.59
N LEU A 294 29.27 8.40 2.46
CA LEU A 294 29.86 7.07 2.21
C LEU A 294 31.20 6.94 2.92
#